data_14bfca662f48d9a360477a7e5c621f75
#
_entry.id   14bfca662f48d9a360477a7e5c621f75
#
_cell.length_a   1.000
_cell.length_b   1.000
_cell.length_c   1.000
_cell.angle_alpha   90.00
_cell.angle_beta   90.00
_cell.angle_gamma   90.00
#
_symmetry.space_group_name_H-M   'P 1'
#
loop_
_entity.id
_entity.type
_entity.pdbx_description
1 polymer ?
#
loop_
_entity_poly.entity_id
_entity_poly.type
_entity_poly.pdbx_seq_one_letter_code
_entity_poly.pdbx_strand_id
1 'polypeptide(L)'
;MSARRLDATALRAWAHAAVGGLSAHLDEINRLNVFPVADADTGTNMLFTMRSAGAHVDELGSADQADVVAVAAALTRGALQGARGNSGVILSQILRGFSEITAATDGQLTEIDAGLFAAALRRAVGFVLAAIGRAHV
;
A
#
# COMPACT_ATOMS: atom_id res chain seq x y z
N MET A 1 9.00 25.14 -12.45
CA MET A 1 9.15 24.16 -11.38
C MET A 1 7.98 23.19 -11.43
N SER A 2 8.26 21.94 -11.68
CA SER A 2 7.18 20.95 -11.76
C SER A 2 6.65 20.65 -10.37
N ALA A 3 5.33 20.68 -10.22
CA ALA A 3 4.69 20.17 -9.01
C ALA A 3 4.98 18.67 -8.89
N ARG A 4 5.15 18.18 -7.68
CA ARG A 4 5.26 16.74 -7.43
C ARG A 4 3.94 16.08 -7.79
N ARG A 5 3.99 15.07 -8.63
CA ARG A 5 2.83 14.33 -9.09
C ARG A 5 2.91 12.89 -8.64
N LEU A 6 1.78 12.35 -8.19
CA LEU A 6 1.69 10.94 -7.87
C LEU A 6 1.21 10.19 -9.11
N ASP A 7 2.12 10.00 -10.04
CA ASP A 7 1.91 9.20 -11.24
C ASP A 7 2.43 7.77 -11.04
N ALA A 8 2.42 6.96 -12.10
CA ALA A 8 2.87 5.57 -12.03
C ALA A 8 4.33 5.48 -11.57
N THR A 9 5.21 6.34 -12.10
CA THR A 9 6.63 6.36 -11.73
C THR A 9 6.81 6.69 -10.25
N ALA A 10 6.11 7.71 -9.76
CA ALA A 10 6.18 8.10 -8.35
C ALA A 10 5.62 7.01 -7.44
N LEU A 11 4.55 6.35 -7.84
CA LEU A 11 3.93 5.27 -7.05
C LEU A 11 4.86 4.06 -6.96
N ARG A 12 5.52 3.68 -8.07
CA ARG A 12 6.52 2.61 -8.06
C ARG A 12 7.72 2.97 -7.18
N ALA A 13 8.21 4.20 -7.28
CA ALA A 13 9.32 4.70 -6.47
C ALA A 13 8.95 4.68 -4.98
N TRP A 14 7.72 5.07 -4.64
CA TRP A 14 7.23 5.00 -3.27
C TRP A 14 7.24 3.56 -2.74
N ALA A 15 6.78 2.59 -3.54
CA ALA A 15 6.76 1.19 -3.12
C ALA A 15 8.17 0.68 -2.80
N HIS A 16 9.15 0.98 -3.64
CA HIS A 16 10.55 0.62 -3.39
C HIS A 16 11.11 1.34 -2.17
N ALA A 17 10.80 2.63 -2.01
CA ALA A 17 11.24 3.41 -0.84
C ALA A 17 10.63 2.87 0.46
N ALA A 18 9.37 2.43 0.42
CA ALA A 18 8.71 1.84 1.58
C ALA A 18 9.39 0.55 2.02
N VAL A 19 9.75 -0.33 1.08
CA VAL A 19 10.52 -1.55 1.37
C VAL A 19 11.87 -1.19 1.98
N GLY A 20 12.59 -0.24 1.39
CA GLY A 20 13.87 0.22 1.89
C GLY A 20 13.80 0.80 3.29
N GLY A 21 12.80 1.64 3.54
CA GLY A 21 12.58 2.26 4.86
C GLY A 21 12.22 1.24 5.93
N LEU A 22 11.31 0.32 5.62
CA LEU A 22 10.93 -0.75 6.53
C LEU A 22 12.11 -1.66 6.85
N SER A 23 12.91 -1.99 5.83
CA SER A 23 14.10 -2.81 6.01
C SER A 23 15.15 -2.12 6.88
N ALA A 24 15.39 -0.82 6.66
CA ALA A 24 16.38 -0.04 7.39
C ALA A 24 16.00 0.16 8.86
N HIS A 25 14.72 0.27 9.17
CA HIS A 25 14.21 0.55 10.52
C HIS A 25 13.50 -0.65 11.16
N LEU A 26 13.70 -1.83 10.63
CA LEU A 26 12.99 -3.04 11.04
C LEU A 26 13.06 -3.29 12.55
N ASP A 27 14.26 -3.25 13.11
CA ASP A 27 14.47 -3.54 14.53
C ASP A 27 13.81 -2.47 15.43
N GLU A 28 13.86 -1.21 15.03
CA GLU A 28 13.22 -0.11 15.78
C GLU A 28 11.70 -0.29 15.79
N ILE A 29 11.11 -0.59 14.64
CA ILE A 29 9.65 -0.77 14.52
C ILE A 29 9.21 -1.97 15.35
N ASN A 30 9.94 -3.09 15.28
CA ASN A 30 9.61 -4.29 16.03
C ASN A 30 9.70 -4.04 17.54
N ARG A 31 10.66 -3.25 18.00
CA ARG A 31 10.80 -2.91 19.43
C ARG A 31 9.67 -2.03 19.95
N LEU A 32 9.04 -1.22 19.08
CA LEU A 32 7.90 -0.38 19.46
C LEU A 32 6.61 -1.17 19.62
N ASN A 33 6.58 -2.43 19.18
CA ASN A 33 5.38 -3.27 19.23
C ASN A 33 5.21 -3.89 20.62
N VAL A 34 4.66 -3.10 21.56
CA VAL A 34 4.50 -3.54 22.96
C VAL A 34 3.07 -3.84 23.36
N PHE A 35 2.07 -3.47 22.55
CA PHE A 35 0.64 -3.67 22.85
C PHE A 35 -0.10 -4.27 21.68
N PRO A 36 -1.11 -5.09 21.93
CA PRO A 36 -1.51 -5.70 23.22
C PRO A 36 -0.55 -6.80 23.65
N VAL A 37 0.22 -7.34 22.72
CA VAL A 37 1.20 -8.41 22.95
C VAL A 37 2.53 -7.95 22.37
N ALA A 38 3.58 -8.06 23.15
CA ALA A 38 4.94 -7.66 22.73
C ALA A 38 5.58 -8.78 21.87
N ASP A 39 4.99 -9.06 20.71
CA ASP A 39 5.48 -10.12 19.80
C ASP A 39 6.59 -9.62 18.86
N ALA A 40 6.81 -8.30 18.79
CA ALA A 40 7.93 -7.67 18.10
C ALA A 40 8.01 -8.01 16.60
N ASP A 41 6.87 -8.14 15.92
CA ASP A 41 6.84 -8.54 14.51
C ASP A 41 6.12 -7.56 13.57
N THR A 42 5.68 -6.41 14.06
CA THR A 42 4.97 -5.41 13.25
C THR A 42 5.77 -4.99 12.02
N GLY A 43 7.03 -4.61 12.22
CA GLY A 43 7.90 -4.19 11.10
C GLY A 43 8.15 -5.33 10.13
N THR A 44 8.38 -6.54 10.63
CA THR A 44 8.59 -7.72 9.80
C THR A 44 7.36 -8.00 8.93
N ASN A 45 6.17 -7.95 9.51
CA ASN A 45 4.91 -8.19 8.79
C ASN A 45 4.66 -7.15 7.72
N MET A 46 4.89 -5.87 8.02
CA MET A 46 4.76 -4.79 7.04
C MET A 46 5.78 -4.94 5.91
N LEU A 47 7.02 -5.30 6.23
CA LEU A 47 8.07 -5.50 5.24
C LEU A 47 7.71 -6.61 4.26
N PHE A 48 7.28 -7.77 4.75
CA PHE A 48 6.87 -8.88 3.89
C PHE A 48 5.70 -8.50 2.99
N THR A 49 4.72 -7.78 3.55
CA THR A 49 3.55 -7.33 2.80
C THR A 49 3.96 -6.37 1.67
N MET A 50 4.83 -5.40 1.95
CA MET A 50 5.30 -4.45 0.95
C MET A 50 6.22 -5.10 -0.09
N ARG A 51 7.04 -6.06 0.28
CA ARG A 51 7.86 -6.82 -0.69
C ARG A 51 6.98 -7.56 -1.68
N SER A 52 5.90 -8.18 -1.20
CA SER A 52 4.95 -8.86 -2.08
C SER A 52 4.24 -7.87 -3.01
N ALA A 53 3.85 -6.71 -2.49
CA ALA A 53 3.25 -5.64 -3.30
C ALA A 53 4.20 -5.18 -4.41
N GLY A 54 5.45 -4.89 -4.05
CA GLY A 54 6.47 -4.43 -5.02
C GLY A 54 6.80 -5.49 -6.07
N ALA A 55 6.86 -6.76 -5.68
CA ALA A 55 7.11 -7.85 -6.61
C ALA A 55 6.04 -7.94 -7.70
N HIS A 56 4.78 -7.72 -7.35
CA HIS A 56 3.68 -7.72 -8.33
C HIS A 56 3.81 -6.57 -9.32
N VAL A 57 4.25 -5.41 -8.86
CA VAL A 57 4.51 -4.26 -9.76
C VAL A 57 5.66 -4.57 -10.71
N ASP A 58 6.73 -5.17 -10.20
CA ASP A 58 7.91 -5.49 -11.01
C ASP A 58 7.61 -6.53 -12.10
N GLU A 59 6.57 -7.33 -11.93
CA GLU A 59 6.11 -8.30 -12.92
C GLU A 59 5.26 -7.69 -14.04
N LEU A 60 4.81 -6.43 -13.89
CA LEU A 60 4.02 -5.76 -14.93
C LEU A 60 4.86 -5.51 -16.18
N GLY A 61 4.20 -5.58 -17.35
CA GLY A 61 4.82 -5.17 -18.61
C GLY A 61 5.04 -3.66 -18.65
N SER A 62 5.88 -3.22 -19.58
CA SER A 62 6.30 -1.81 -19.69
C SER A 62 5.12 -0.83 -19.76
N ALA A 63 4.09 -1.17 -20.54
CA ALA A 63 2.92 -0.31 -20.69
C ALA A 63 2.16 -0.16 -19.38
N ASP A 64 1.99 -1.26 -18.63
CA ASP A 64 1.27 -1.26 -17.35
C ASP A 64 2.09 -0.57 -16.26
N GLN A 65 3.41 -0.65 -16.30
CA GLN A 65 4.28 0.08 -15.37
C GLN A 65 4.17 1.59 -15.53
N ALA A 66 3.73 2.07 -16.67
CA ALA A 66 3.49 3.49 -16.95
C ALA A 66 2.05 3.92 -16.62
N ASP A 67 1.19 2.99 -16.22
CA ASP A 67 -0.22 3.23 -15.92
C ASP A 67 -0.45 3.23 -14.41
N VAL A 68 -0.83 4.38 -13.84
CA VAL A 68 -1.03 4.51 -12.40
C VAL A 68 -2.12 3.58 -11.88
N VAL A 69 -3.16 3.32 -12.66
CA VAL A 69 -4.25 2.41 -12.28
C VAL A 69 -3.73 0.98 -12.20
N ALA A 70 -2.97 0.54 -13.20
CA ALA A 70 -2.37 -0.80 -13.21
C ALA A 70 -1.37 -0.99 -12.07
N VAL A 71 -0.55 0.01 -11.79
CA VAL A 71 0.42 -0.04 -10.68
C VAL A 71 -0.30 -0.14 -9.35
N ALA A 72 -1.32 0.70 -9.10
CA ALA A 72 -2.10 0.64 -7.86
C ALA A 72 -2.78 -0.72 -7.68
N ALA A 73 -3.35 -1.27 -8.75
CA ALA A 73 -3.98 -2.59 -8.71
C ALA A 73 -2.97 -3.70 -8.41
N ALA A 74 -1.78 -3.65 -9.00
CA ALA A 74 -0.73 -4.64 -8.77
C ALA A 74 -0.21 -4.58 -7.33
N LEU A 75 0.00 -3.37 -6.79
CA LEU A 75 0.39 -3.19 -5.39
C LEU A 75 -0.65 -3.83 -4.46
N THR A 76 -1.92 -3.60 -4.73
CA THR A 76 -3.01 -4.14 -3.92
C THR A 76 -3.05 -5.66 -3.98
N ARG A 77 -2.99 -6.25 -5.18
CA ARG A 77 -2.99 -7.71 -5.33
C ARG A 77 -1.83 -8.35 -4.59
N GLY A 78 -0.63 -7.77 -4.75
CA GLY A 78 0.56 -8.27 -4.07
C GLY A 78 0.46 -8.17 -2.55
N ALA A 79 -0.03 -7.03 -2.05
CA ALA A 79 -0.20 -6.83 -0.62
C ALA A 79 -1.26 -7.79 -0.04
N LEU A 80 -2.38 -8.00 -0.74
CA LEU A 80 -3.43 -8.91 -0.29
C LEU A 80 -2.94 -10.36 -0.24
N GLN A 81 -2.17 -10.79 -1.24
CA GLN A 81 -1.62 -12.14 -1.29
C GLN A 81 -0.53 -12.36 -0.27
N GLY A 82 0.28 -11.35 0.01
CA GLY A 82 1.42 -11.45 0.92
C GLY A 82 1.16 -10.86 2.31
N ALA A 83 -0.09 -10.48 2.62
CA ALA A 83 -0.39 -9.85 3.91
C ALA A 83 -0.04 -10.78 5.07
N ARG A 84 0.72 -10.23 6.03
CA ARG A 84 1.17 -10.93 7.22
C ARG A 84 0.78 -10.16 8.46
N GLY A 85 0.10 -10.85 9.39
CA GLY A 85 -0.32 -10.26 10.66
C GLY A 85 -1.32 -9.13 10.48
N ASN A 86 -1.72 -8.52 11.58
CA ASN A 86 -2.69 -7.41 11.55
C ASN A 86 -2.16 -6.20 10.81
N SER A 87 -0.87 -5.86 11.02
CA SER A 87 -0.24 -4.71 10.34
C SER A 87 -0.19 -4.90 8.82
N GLY A 88 0.10 -6.11 8.36
CA GLY A 88 0.08 -6.41 6.92
C GLY A 88 -1.33 -6.32 6.33
N VAL A 89 -2.33 -6.83 7.05
CA VAL A 89 -3.73 -6.74 6.63
C VAL A 89 -4.17 -5.26 6.54
N ILE A 90 -3.84 -4.46 7.53
CA ILE A 90 -4.17 -3.02 7.53
C ILE A 90 -3.51 -2.34 6.33
N LEU A 91 -2.24 -2.59 6.08
CA LEU A 91 -1.52 -2.02 4.95
C LEU A 91 -2.16 -2.42 3.62
N SER A 92 -2.57 -3.69 3.46
CA SER A 92 -3.24 -4.16 2.25
C SER A 92 -4.57 -3.44 2.00
N GLN A 93 -5.31 -3.12 3.06
CA GLN A 93 -6.58 -2.40 2.95
C GLN A 93 -6.37 -0.93 2.58
N ILE A 94 -5.28 -0.32 3.03
CA ILE A 94 -4.90 1.05 2.62
C ILE A 94 -4.62 1.07 1.11
N LEU A 95 -3.81 0.14 0.63
CA LEU A 95 -3.51 0.03 -0.80
C LEU A 95 -4.76 -0.26 -1.62
N ARG A 96 -5.66 -1.09 -1.11
CA ARG A 96 -6.94 -1.37 -1.75
C ARG A 96 -7.79 -0.10 -1.91
N GLY A 97 -7.82 0.76 -0.90
CA GLY A 97 -8.53 2.05 -0.99
C GLY A 97 -8.02 2.90 -2.15
N PHE A 98 -6.71 3.00 -2.29
CA PHE A 98 -6.10 3.72 -3.42
C PHE A 98 -6.45 3.09 -4.76
N SER A 99 -6.36 1.77 -4.86
CA SER A 99 -6.66 1.05 -6.10
C SER A 99 -8.12 1.25 -6.53
N GLU A 100 -9.07 1.15 -5.62
CA GLU A 100 -10.48 1.31 -5.97
C GLU A 100 -10.82 2.71 -6.42
N ILE A 101 -10.27 3.74 -5.77
CA ILE A 101 -10.53 5.13 -6.15
C ILE A 101 -9.89 5.44 -7.51
N THR A 102 -8.69 4.95 -7.78
CA THR A 102 -8.05 5.17 -9.08
C THR A 102 -8.82 4.47 -10.20
N ALA A 103 -9.30 3.25 -9.95
CA ALA A 103 -10.07 2.49 -10.95
C ALA A 103 -11.45 3.10 -11.20
N ALA A 104 -12.05 3.76 -10.21
CA ALA A 104 -13.38 4.36 -10.32
C ALA A 104 -13.36 5.70 -11.05
N THR A 105 -12.18 6.28 -11.33
CA THR A 105 -12.07 7.55 -12.01
C THR A 105 -12.34 7.38 -13.50
N ASP A 106 -13.25 8.18 -14.06
CA ASP A 106 -13.59 8.13 -15.47
C ASP A 106 -12.44 8.64 -16.34
N GLY A 107 -12.23 7.98 -17.48
CA GLY A 107 -11.21 8.34 -18.45
C GLY A 107 -9.85 7.78 -18.07
N GLN A 108 -8.80 8.33 -18.72
CA GLN A 108 -7.43 7.88 -18.45
C GLN A 108 -6.84 8.69 -17.31
N LEU A 109 -6.79 8.05 -16.14
CA LEU A 109 -6.11 8.64 -15.01
C LEU A 109 -4.60 8.51 -15.20
N THR A 110 -3.90 9.65 -15.19
CA THR A 110 -2.44 9.69 -15.32
C THR A 110 -1.73 9.97 -14.01
N GLU A 111 -2.43 10.60 -13.08
CA GLU A 111 -1.86 10.94 -11.77
C GLU A 111 -2.96 11.02 -10.71
N ILE A 112 -2.56 10.87 -9.45
CA ILE A 112 -3.46 11.03 -8.30
C ILE A 112 -3.24 12.44 -7.75
N ASP A 113 -4.23 13.30 -7.92
CA ASP A 113 -4.20 14.66 -7.38
C ASP A 113 -4.59 14.68 -5.89
N ALA A 114 -4.54 15.86 -5.26
CA ALA A 114 -4.83 16.01 -3.83
C ALA A 114 -6.26 15.58 -3.47
N GLY A 115 -7.23 15.91 -4.33
CA GLY A 115 -8.63 15.53 -4.11
C GLY A 115 -8.85 14.02 -4.18
N LEU A 116 -8.26 13.40 -5.18
CA LEU A 116 -8.32 11.96 -5.37
C LEU A 116 -7.58 11.24 -4.23
N PHE A 117 -6.44 11.76 -3.81
CA PHE A 117 -5.68 11.23 -2.68
C PHE A 117 -6.52 11.26 -1.39
N ALA A 118 -7.20 12.37 -1.11
CA ALA A 118 -8.09 12.48 0.05
C ALA A 118 -9.23 11.46 -0.02
N ALA A 119 -9.84 11.29 -1.20
CA ALA A 119 -10.89 10.29 -1.41
C ALA A 119 -10.36 8.88 -1.18
N ALA A 120 -9.14 8.59 -1.65
CA ALA A 120 -8.51 7.29 -1.46
C ALA A 120 -8.24 7.00 0.01
N LEU A 121 -7.78 8.00 0.78
CA LEU A 121 -7.58 7.85 2.23
C LEU A 121 -8.90 7.56 2.95
N ARG A 122 -9.98 8.26 2.61
CA ARG A 122 -11.29 8.00 3.20
C ARG A 122 -11.76 6.58 2.91
N ARG A 123 -11.59 6.12 1.68
CA ARG A 123 -11.93 4.75 1.28
C ARG A 123 -11.10 3.73 2.06
N ALA A 124 -9.80 4.00 2.19
CA ALA A 124 -8.87 3.15 2.93
C ALA A 124 -9.29 3.02 4.40
N VAL A 125 -9.67 4.11 5.05
CA VAL A 125 -10.14 4.10 6.44
C VAL A 125 -11.36 3.18 6.57
N GLY A 126 -12.31 3.25 5.63
CA GLY A 126 -13.47 2.38 5.62
C GLY A 126 -13.09 0.89 5.57
N PHE A 127 -12.15 0.54 4.70
CA PHE A 127 -11.67 -0.85 4.61
C PHE A 127 -10.93 -1.30 5.86
N VAL A 128 -10.10 -0.44 6.44
CA VAL A 128 -9.37 -0.76 7.67
C VAL A 128 -10.34 -1.00 8.82
N LEU A 129 -11.33 -0.12 8.99
CA LEU A 129 -12.34 -0.28 10.06
C LEU A 129 -13.15 -1.56 9.88
N ALA A 130 -13.52 -1.91 8.65
CA ALA A 130 -14.23 -3.16 8.36
C ALA A 130 -13.36 -4.39 8.68
N ALA A 131 -12.07 -4.34 8.35
CA ALA A 131 -11.15 -5.44 8.62
C ALA A 131 -10.94 -5.63 10.12
N ILE A 132 -10.79 -4.54 10.88
CA ILE A 132 -10.65 -4.57 12.34
C ILE A 132 -11.93 -5.10 12.97
N GLY A 133 -13.10 -4.65 12.51
CA GLY A 133 -14.39 -5.13 12.99
C GLY A 133 -14.57 -6.63 12.82
N ARG A 134 -14.16 -7.16 11.65
CA ARG A 134 -14.20 -8.61 11.40
C ARG A 134 -13.29 -9.38 12.33
N ALA A 135 -12.13 -8.82 12.70
CA ALA A 135 -11.17 -9.48 13.56
C ALA A 135 -11.66 -9.61 15.01
N HIS A 136 -12.64 -8.78 15.42
CA HIS A 136 -13.17 -8.76 16.78
C HIS A 136 -14.52 -9.50 16.94
N VAL A 137 -15.01 -10.11 15.89
CA VAL A 137 -16.28 -10.83 15.93
C VAL A 137 -16.10 -12.29 16.32
#